data_6ba58aa0f2e7158c4adb214bff899079
#
_entry.id   6ba58aa0f2e7158c4adb214bff899079
#
_cell.length_a   1.000
_cell.length_b   1.000
_cell.length_c   1.000
_cell.angle_alpha   90.00
_cell.angle_beta   90.00
_cell.angle_gamma   90.00
#
_symmetry.space_group_name_H-M   'P 1'
#
loop_
_entity.id
_entity.type
_entity.pdbx_description
1 polymer ?
#
loop_
_entity_poly.entity_id
_entity_poly.type
_entity_poly.pdbx_seq_one_letter_code
_entity_poly.pdbx_strand_id
1 'polypeptide(L)'
;MSIGLIFSCSDLEINETDSILAANFDGLSPEQASSSLDNMYNSLNGYIGDQANLFALSEVTTDALLIPTRGSDWGDNGIWRQLHQHTWTPDHAFITNVWNQWNELQLTGSEIIDDRSGSSNNVRAHAHFLRALGMYVILDNFGQVPFRDTTASPVDDPIVYSGADAVSFIASDLEAAIAGLEAGTANGDYNRGTKTAARYLLAKVMLNKHVFTNTSADAADMNRVISLVDEISSDGYQLQSGYFNIFKASADTETIWYIPTAVGNRIFNTLHYSSTEIGGGGWNGFSTLADYYDLFEGDANNNRLDADGNPIDGQEERRGGVPPAGISNGSSSDPLINGDDNGDGYIDGSNVGNGFLIGQQYTPNGTPL
;
A
#
# COMPACT_ATOMS: atom_id res chain seq x y z
N MET A 1 26.45 -68.35 20.43
CA MET A 1 26.74 -67.11 19.72
C MET A 1 25.54 -66.18 19.97
N SER A 2 25.61 -65.31 20.95
CA SER A 2 24.47 -64.47 21.41
C SER A 2 24.66 -63.10 20.79
N ILE A 3 23.73 -62.66 19.95
CA ILE A 3 23.72 -61.36 19.31
C ILE A 3 22.98 -60.38 20.26
N GLY A 4 23.71 -59.48 20.87
CA GLY A 4 23.16 -58.40 21.66
C GLY A 4 22.62 -57.31 20.73
N LEU A 5 21.34 -57.04 20.80
CA LEU A 5 20.69 -55.86 20.20
C LEU A 5 21.00 -54.65 21.09
N ILE A 6 21.78 -53.72 20.53
CA ILE A 6 21.98 -52.40 21.15
C ILE A 6 20.86 -51.50 20.68
N PHE A 7 19.92 -51.17 21.54
CA PHE A 7 18.96 -50.07 21.34
C PHE A 7 19.69 -48.79 21.75
N SER A 8 20.05 -47.96 20.79
CA SER A 8 20.44 -46.58 21.01
C SER A 8 19.17 -45.75 20.88
N CYS A 9 18.56 -45.37 22.01
CA CYS A 9 17.67 -44.24 22.06
C CYS A 9 18.55 -42.99 22.16
N SER A 10 18.77 -42.33 21.06
CA SER A 10 19.22 -40.95 21.10
C SER A 10 17.98 -40.08 21.21
N ASP A 11 17.72 -39.60 22.41
CA ASP A 11 16.82 -38.50 22.62
C ASP A 11 17.50 -37.25 22.06
N LEU A 12 17.11 -36.84 20.87
CA LEU A 12 17.57 -35.58 20.31
C LEU A 12 16.69 -34.47 20.92
N GLU A 13 17.07 -34.02 22.10
CA GLU A 13 16.59 -32.71 22.56
C GLU A 13 17.24 -31.64 21.67
N ILE A 14 16.47 -31.09 20.73
CA ILE A 14 16.86 -29.91 19.98
C ILE A 14 16.67 -28.74 20.91
N ASN A 15 17.75 -28.28 21.54
CA ASN A 15 17.75 -27.00 22.20
C ASN A 15 17.77 -25.91 21.11
N GLU A 16 16.63 -25.32 20.83
CA GLU A 16 16.55 -24.13 19.98
C GLU A 16 17.21 -22.96 20.72
N THR A 17 18.30 -22.45 20.15
CA THR A 17 19.07 -21.32 20.71
C THR A 17 18.81 -20.00 20.02
N ASP A 18 18.07 -20.00 18.89
CA ASP A 18 17.95 -18.86 17.98
C ASP A 18 16.50 -18.35 17.82
N SER A 19 15.51 -19.02 18.37
CA SER A 19 14.11 -18.56 18.33
C SER A 19 13.57 -18.41 19.75
N ILE A 20 12.90 -17.29 20.01
CA ILE A 20 12.07 -17.14 21.21
C ILE A 20 10.76 -17.87 20.90
N LEU A 21 10.60 -19.05 21.48
CA LEU A 21 9.29 -19.71 21.45
C LEU A 21 8.26 -18.82 22.15
N ALA A 22 7.06 -18.67 21.59
CA ALA A 22 6.01 -17.84 22.19
C ALA A 22 5.67 -18.28 23.65
N ALA A 23 5.89 -19.56 23.98
CA ALA A 23 5.78 -20.07 25.35
C ALA A 23 6.82 -19.46 26.30
N ASN A 24 7.88 -18.85 25.78
CA ASN A 24 8.95 -18.21 26.55
C ASN A 24 8.96 -16.67 26.34
N PHE A 25 7.93 -16.09 25.73
CA PHE A 25 7.84 -14.66 25.58
C PHE A 25 7.56 -14.01 26.93
N ASP A 26 8.52 -13.25 27.42
CA ASP A 26 8.52 -12.60 28.74
C ASP A 26 8.32 -11.08 28.65
N GLY A 27 7.95 -10.60 27.48
CA GLY A 27 7.85 -9.18 27.16
C GLY A 27 9.15 -8.62 26.57
N LEU A 28 9.06 -7.43 26.01
CA LEU A 28 10.17 -6.68 25.43
C LEU A 28 10.71 -5.68 26.45
N SER A 29 12.03 -5.46 26.47
CA SER A 29 12.57 -4.29 27.16
C SER A 29 12.11 -3.00 26.48
N PRO A 30 12.18 -1.81 27.13
CA PRO A 30 11.85 -0.53 26.51
C PRO A 30 12.62 -0.28 25.20
N GLU A 31 13.88 -0.65 25.14
CA GLU A 31 14.75 -0.49 23.96
C GLU A 31 14.32 -1.46 22.84
N GLN A 32 14.01 -2.71 23.20
CA GLN A 32 13.52 -3.70 22.25
C GLN A 32 12.16 -3.28 21.66
N ALA A 33 11.22 -2.84 22.49
CA ALA A 33 9.92 -2.36 22.04
C ALA A 33 10.04 -1.17 21.08
N SER A 34 10.92 -0.21 21.40
CA SER A 34 11.18 0.93 20.51
C SER A 34 11.82 0.50 19.20
N SER A 35 12.80 -0.38 19.24
CA SER A 35 13.47 -0.90 18.04
C SER A 35 12.53 -1.73 17.17
N SER A 36 11.66 -2.56 17.78
CA SER A 36 10.65 -3.31 17.06
C SER A 36 9.64 -2.39 16.37
N LEU A 37 9.22 -1.31 17.03
CA LEU A 37 8.36 -0.30 16.43
C LEU A 37 9.03 0.37 15.21
N ASP A 38 10.32 0.73 15.32
CA ASP A 38 11.06 1.31 14.21
C ASP A 38 11.14 0.33 13.02
N ASN A 39 11.35 -0.95 13.31
CA ASN A 39 11.38 -1.99 12.28
C ASN A 39 10.00 -2.16 11.62
N MET A 40 8.89 -2.09 12.37
CA MET A 40 7.55 -2.13 11.78
C MET A 40 7.35 -1.00 10.76
N TYR A 41 7.71 0.25 11.10
CA TYR A 41 7.62 1.37 10.16
C TYR A 41 8.53 1.20 8.95
N ASN A 42 9.75 0.72 9.15
CA ASN A 42 10.71 0.48 8.06
C ASN A 42 10.23 -0.62 7.10
N SER A 43 9.58 -1.67 7.62
CA SER A 43 9.04 -2.77 6.80
C SER A 43 7.93 -2.32 5.86
N LEU A 44 7.12 -1.30 6.25
CA LEU A 44 6.07 -0.76 5.41
C LEU A 44 6.56 -0.22 4.07
N ASN A 45 7.81 0.24 3.99
CA ASN A 45 8.41 0.66 2.72
C ASN A 45 8.40 -0.48 1.70
N GLY A 46 8.84 -1.68 2.11
CA GLY A 46 8.79 -2.86 1.24
C GLY A 46 7.38 -3.41 1.01
N TYR A 47 6.48 -3.28 1.99
CA TYR A 47 5.13 -3.84 1.89
C TYR A 47 4.23 -3.04 0.95
N ILE A 48 4.35 -1.72 0.95
CA ILE A 48 3.49 -0.80 0.18
C ILE A 48 4.22 -0.25 -1.04
N GLY A 49 5.53 -0.01 -0.94
CA GLY A 49 6.33 0.61 -1.99
C GLY A 49 6.69 -0.32 -3.16
N ASP A 50 6.41 -1.61 -3.11
CA ASP A 50 6.69 -2.54 -4.20
C ASP A 50 5.50 -2.57 -5.19
N GLN A 51 5.79 -2.64 -6.48
CA GLN A 51 4.82 -2.88 -7.55
C GLN A 51 4.17 -4.27 -7.48
N ALA A 52 4.79 -5.21 -6.79
CA ALA A 52 4.29 -6.55 -6.50
C ALA A 52 3.46 -6.55 -5.21
N ASN A 53 3.15 -7.73 -4.69
CA ASN A 53 2.50 -7.93 -3.41
C ASN A 53 1.19 -7.15 -3.28
N LEU A 54 1.01 -6.33 -2.25
CA LEU A 54 -0.25 -5.65 -1.96
C LEU A 54 -0.72 -4.76 -3.12
N PHE A 55 0.19 -3.99 -3.73
CA PHE A 55 -0.17 -3.15 -4.87
C PHE A 55 -0.71 -3.98 -6.04
N ALA A 56 -0.02 -5.09 -6.38
CA ALA A 56 -0.47 -5.97 -7.44
C ALA A 56 -1.82 -6.65 -7.13
N LEU A 57 -2.04 -7.06 -5.88
CA LEU A 57 -3.34 -7.65 -5.49
C LEU A 57 -4.48 -6.64 -5.58
N SER A 58 -4.22 -5.37 -5.25
CA SER A 58 -5.25 -4.31 -5.29
C SER A 58 -5.56 -3.84 -6.71
N GLU A 59 -4.55 -3.73 -7.57
CA GLU A 59 -4.69 -3.02 -8.84
C GLU A 59 -4.74 -3.95 -10.06
N VAL A 60 -3.92 -5.02 -10.09
CA VAL A 60 -3.83 -5.91 -11.27
C VAL A 60 -4.99 -6.89 -11.35
N THR A 61 -5.73 -7.07 -10.28
CA THR A 61 -7.00 -7.83 -10.26
C THR A 61 -8.20 -7.04 -10.78
N THR A 62 -7.98 -5.78 -11.19
CA THR A 62 -9.03 -4.88 -11.68
C THR A 62 -8.80 -4.51 -13.14
N ASP A 63 -9.75 -3.81 -13.74
CA ASP A 63 -9.63 -3.26 -15.09
C ASP A 63 -8.72 -2.01 -15.15
N ALA A 64 -8.34 -1.48 -13.99
CA ALA A 64 -7.48 -0.29 -13.91
C ALA A 64 -6.07 -0.58 -14.42
N LEU A 65 -5.53 -1.78 -14.13
CA LEU A 65 -4.17 -2.13 -14.50
C LEU A 65 -4.07 -3.53 -15.13
N LEU A 66 -3.40 -3.56 -16.28
CA LEU A 66 -2.99 -4.77 -16.98
C LEU A 66 -1.46 -4.76 -17.10
N ILE A 67 -0.82 -5.90 -16.86
CA ILE A 67 0.62 -6.06 -17.09
C ILE A 67 0.83 -7.03 -18.25
N PRO A 68 0.98 -6.52 -19.49
CA PRO A 68 1.22 -7.37 -20.64
C PRO A 68 2.67 -7.84 -20.66
N THR A 69 2.89 -9.06 -21.16
CA THR A 69 4.24 -9.53 -21.48
C THR A 69 4.81 -8.69 -22.64
N ARG A 70 5.99 -8.11 -22.44
CA ARG A 70 6.67 -7.27 -23.41
C ARG A 70 8.00 -7.92 -23.81
N GLY A 71 7.98 -8.68 -24.89
CA GLY A 71 9.16 -9.45 -25.32
C GLY A 71 9.61 -10.43 -24.24
N SER A 72 10.79 -10.22 -23.66
CA SER A 72 11.33 -10.98 -22.53
C SER A 72 10.87 -10.49 -21.18
N ASP A 73 10.31 -9.28 -21.11
CA ASP A 73 9.96 -8.62 -19.85
C ASP A 73 8.51 -8.90 -19.43
N TRP A 74 8.26 -8.82 -18.13
CA TRP A 74 6.94 -8.96 -17.51
C TRP A 74 6.22 -10.30 -17.78
N GLY A 75 6.95 -11.29 -18.31
CA GLY A 75 6.41 -12.65 -18.47
C GLY A 75 6.25 -13.37 -17.13
N ASP A 76 7.27 -13.31 -16.29
CA ASP A 76 7.37 -13.78 -14.90
C ASP A 76 6.58 -15.07 -14.61
N ASN A 77 6.71 -16.07 -15.48
CA ASN A 77 5.95 -17.31 -15.40
C ASN A 77 4.41 -17.12 -15.34
N GLY A 78 3.91 -15.99 -15.81
CA GLY A 78 2.48 -15.68 -15.87
C GLY A 78 1.88 -15.16 -14.56
N ILE A 79 2.68 -14.81 -13.55
CA ILE A 79 2.22 -14.37 -12.24
C ILE A 79 1.26 -13.17 -12.33
N TRP A 80 1.57 -12.18 -13.15
CA TRP A 80 0.73 -11.02 -13.41
C TRP A 80 -0.57 -11.37 -14.12
N ARG A 81 -0.48 -12.26 -15.11
CA ARG A 81 -1.65 -12.71 -15.88
C ARG A 81 -2.61 -13.50 -15.02
N GLN A 82 -2.11 -14.31 -14.07
CA GLN A 82 -2.97 -15.04 -13.15
C GLN A 82 -3.82 -14.08 -12.29
N LEU A 83 -3.26 -12.94 -11.84
CA LEU A 83 -4.01 -11.93 -11.12
C LEU A 83 -5.11 -11.32 -11.99
N HIS A 84 -4.76 -10.81 -13.16
CA HIS A 84 -5.73 -10.18 -14.05
C HIS A 84 -6.84 -11.13 -14.51
N GLN A 85 -6.52 -12.41 -14.75
CA GLN A 85 -7.49 -13.44 -15.15
C GLN A 85 -8.25 -14.07 -13.99
N HIS A 86 -7.97 -13.71 -12.75
CA HIS A 86 -8.54 -14.32 -11.54
C HIS A 86 -8.34 -15.84 -11.49
N THR A 87 -7.15 -16.32 -11.91
CA THR A 87 -6.80 -17.74 -11.97
C THR A 87 -5.70 -18.11 -10.98
N TRP A 88 -5.45 -17.27 -10.00
CA TRP A 88 -4.47 -17.53 -8.94
C TRP A 88 -4.85 -18.75 -8.08
N THR A 89 -3.85 -19.31 -7.44
CA THR A 89 -3.98 -20.33 -6.40
C THR A 89 -3.44 -19.80 -5.07
N PRO A 90 -3.69 -20.48 -3.95
CA PRO A 90 -3.11 -20.09 -2.65
C PRO A 90 -1.58 -20.01 -2.65
N ASP A 91 -0.90 -20.71 -3.56
CA ASP A 91 0.57 -20.70 -3.69
C ASP A 91 1.10 -19.50 -4.51
N HIS A 92 0.23 -18.62 -4.98
CA HIS A 92 0.65 -17.44 -5.70
C HIS A 92 1.55 -16.55 -4.83
N ALA A 93 2.77 -16.25 -5.29
CA ALA A 93 3.80 -15.63 -4.47
C ALA A 93 3.35 -14.29 -3.84
N PHE A 94 2.63 -13.46 -4.58
CA PHE A 94 2.17 -12.16 -4.04
C PHE A 94 1.11 -12.34 -2.95
N ILE A 95 0.22 -13.33 -3.07
CA ILE A 95 -0.76 -13.67 -2.04
C ILE A 95 -0.06 -14.14 -0.78
N THR A 96 0.89 -15.09 -0.91
CA THR A 96 1.67 -15.61 0.22
C THR A 96 2.49 -14.51 0.89
N ASN A 97 3.12 -13.62 0.12
CA ASN A 97 3.91 -12.53 0.66
C ASN A 97 3.03 -11.55 1.44
N VAL A 98 1.89 -11.11 0.90
CA VAL A 98 0.96 -10.21 1.61
C VAL A 98 0.47 -10.86 2.91
N TRP A 99 0.07 -12.13 2.86
CA TRP A 99 -0.32 -12.86 4.07
C TRP A 99 0.77 -12.85 5.13
N ASN A 100 1.99 -13.22 4.78
CA ASN A 100 3.08 -13.31 5.75
C ASN A 100 3.49 -11.94 6.30
N GLN A 101 3.70 -10.96 5.43
CA GLN A 101 4.15 -9.61 5.79
C GLN A 101 3.19 -8.92 6.78
N TRP A 102 1.91 -8.94 6.48
CA TRP A 102 0.94 -8.22 7.30
C TRP A 102 0.56 -8.98 8.59
N ASN A 103 0.67 -10.32 8.59
CA ASN A 103 0.57 -11.11 9.82
C ASN A 103 1.78 -10.91 10.74
N GLU A 104 2.99 -10.80 10.20
CA GLU A 104 4.19 -10.45 10.97
C GLU A 104 4.03 -9.07 11.61
N LEU A 105 3.54 -8.08 10.85
CA LEU A 105 3.30 -6.74 11.37
C LEU A 105 2.34 -6.75 12.56
N GLN A 106 1.20 -7.45 12.47
CA GLN A 106 0.22 -7.51 13.56
C GLN A 106 0.76 -8.29 14.78
N LEU A 107 1.55 -9.35 14.58
CA LEU A 107 2.15 -10.11 15.68
C LEU A 107 3.16 -9.25 16.45
N THR A 108 4.08 -8.58 15.75
CA THR A 108 5.05 -7.66 16.37
C THR A 108 4.34 -6.53 17.13
N GLY A 109 3.25 -6.00 16.57
CA GLY A 109 2.40 -5.03 17.28
C GLY A 109 1.82 -5.60 18.57
N SER A 110 1.38 -6.86 18.58
CA SER A 110 0.86 -7.54 19.78
C SER A 110 1.93 -7.72 20.84
N GLU A 111 3.15 -8.06 20.47
CA GLU A 111 4.29 -8.19 21.38
C GLU A 111 4.66 -6.85 22.05
N ILE A 112 4.63 -5.75 21.29
CA ILE A 112 4.87 -4.40 21.84
C ILE A 112 3.77 -3.98 22.80
N ILE A 113 2.51 -4.33 22.52
CA ILE A 113 1.33 -3.95 23.33
C ILE A 113 1.23 -4.80 24.60
N ASP A 114 1.80 -5.98 24.63
CA ASP A 114 1.74 -6.90 25.75
C ASP A 114 2.09 -6.20 27.08
N ASP A 115 1.33 -6.50 28.14
CA ASP A 115 1.54 -5.89 29.46
C ASP A 115 2.87 -6.24 30.12
N ARG A 116 3.50 -7.34 29.70
CA ARG A 116 4.85 -7.73 30.13
C ARG A 116 5.94 -6.90 29.45
N SER A 117 5.62 -6.24 28.33
CA SER A 117 6.58 -5.38 27.61
C SER A 117 6.71 -4.02 28.29
N GLY A 118 7.93 -3.55 28.43
CA GLY A 118 8.28 -2.24 29.00
C GLY A 118 7.98 -1.05 28.08
N SER A 119 7.01 -1.19 27.20
CA SER A 119 6.63 -0.18 26.19
C SER A 119 6.07 1.08 26.85
N SER A 120 6.53 2.24 26.41
CA SER A 120 5.93 3.53 26.78
C SER A 120 4.53 3.65 26.18
N ASN A 121 3.70 4.56 26.73
CA ASN A 121 2.35 4.81 26.20
C ASN A 121 2.37 5.24 24.73
N ASN A 122 3.35 6.04 24.33
CA ASN A 122 3.49 6.47 22.93
C ASN A 122 3.86 5.29 22.01
N VAL A 123 4.80 4.44 22.41
CA VAL A 123 5.19 3.23 21.66
C VAL A 123 3.99 2.28 21.52
N ARG A 124 3.22 2.07 22.58
CA ARG A 124 1.99 1.27 22.54
C ARG A 124 0.94 1.85 21.59
N ALA A 125 0.75 3.18 21.60
CA ALA A 125 -0.22 3.84 20.73
C ALA A 125 0.14 3.66 19.24
N HIS A 126 1.41 3.77 18.89
CA HIS A 126 1.89 3.47 17.54
C HIS A 126 1.72 1.98 17.19
N ALA A 127 1.98 1.08 18.14
CA ALA A 127 1.80 -0.37 17.92
C ALA A 127 0.33 -0.73 17.71
N HIS A 128 -0.61 -0.12 18.44
CA HIS A 128 -2.04 -0.24 18.19
C HIS A 128 -2.42 0.21 16.78
N PHE A 129 -1.91 1.35 16.33
CA PHE A 129 -2.15 1.84 14.97
C PHE A 129 -1.66 0.85 13.90
N LEU A 130 -0.42 0.37 14.03
CA LEU A 130 0.18 -0.54 13.04
C LEU A 130 -0.43 -1.95 13.09
N ARG A 131 -0.81 -2.44 14.27
CA ARG A 131 -1.54 -3.71 14.39
C ARG A 131 -2.90 -3.62 13.71
N ALA A 132 -3.64 -2.55 13.97
CA ALA A 132 -4.92 -2.31 13.31
C ALA A 132 -4.77 -2.22 11.78
N LEU A 133 -3.72 -1.54 11.30
CA LEU A 133 -3.42 -1.46 9.86
C LEU A 133 -3.14 -2.85 9.29
N GLY A 134 -2.32 -3.66 9.96
CA GLY A 134 -2.02 -5.02 9.53
C GLY A 134 -3.27 -5.89 9.46
N MET A 135 -4.07 -5.86 10.52
CA MET A 135 -5.33 -6.63 10.57
C MET A 135 -6.35 -6.14 9.54
N TYR A 136 -6.43 -4.83 9.28
CA TYR A 136 -7.29 -4.27 8.25
C TYR A 136 -6.91 -4.78 6.86
N VAL A 137 -5.64 -4.74 6.51
CA VAL A 137 -5.17 -5.23 5.19
C VAL A 137 -5.45 -6.73 5.04
N ILE A 138 -5.27 -7.53 6.10
CA ILE A 138 -5.58 -8.96 6.04
C ILE A 138 -7.08 -9.19 5.91
N LEU A 139 -7.90 -8.46 6.66
CA LEU A 139 -9.36 -8.56 6.58
C LEU A 139 -9.87 -8.19 5.18
N ASP A 140 -9.33 -7.12 4.60
CA ASP A 140 -9.73 -6.61 3.29
C ASP A 140 -9.38 -7.58 2.15
N ASN A 141 -8.20 -8.21 2.21
CA ASN A 141 -7.73 -9.12 1.16
C ASN A 141 -8.20 -10.58 1.35
N PHE A 142 -8.41 -11.04 2.59
CA PHE A 142 -8.66 -12.46 2.88
C PHE A 142 -9.97 -12.74 3.61
N GLY A 143 -10.69 -11.71 4.04
CA GLY A 143 -11.99 -11.84 4.72
C GLY A 143 -11.93 -12.37 6.14
N GLN A 144 -10.75 -12.73 6.64
CA GLN A 144 -10.51 -13.26 7.98
C GLN A 144 -9.10 -12.93 8.46
N VAL A 145 -8.94 -12.77 9.78
CA VAL A 145 -7.67 -12.38 10.41
C VAL A 145 -7.30 -13.43 11.46
N PRO A 146 -6.22 -14.18 11.27
CA PRO A 146 -5.69 -15.03 12.33
C PRO A 146 -5.00 -14.13 13.36
N PHE A 147 -5.33 -14.33 14.61
CA PHE A 147 -4.75 -13.63 15.75
C PHE A 147 -4.18 -14.63 16.74
N ARG A 148 -2.95 -14.44 17.12
CA ARG A 148 -2.32 -15.22 18.19
C ARG A 148 -2.07 -14.33 19.40
N ASP A 149 -2.68 -14.71 20.51
CA ASP A 149 -2.38 -14.10 21.80
C ASP A 149 -0.91 -14.38 22.16
N THR A 150 -0.21 -13.39 22.68
CA THR A 150 1.21 -13.48 23.07
C THR A 150 1.43 -14.45 24.26
N THR A 151 0.37 -14.86 24.95
CA THR A 151 0.41 -15.88 26.00
C THR A 151 0.12 -17.29 25.49
N ALA A 152 -0.36 -17.43 24.24
CA ALA A 152 -0.69 -18.72 23.66
C ALA A 152 0.59 -19.52 23.31
N SER A 153 0.50 -20.83 23.40
CA SER A 153 1.58 -21.71 22.96
C SER A 153 1.76 -21.62 21.44
N PRO A 154 2.99 -21.74 20.91
CA PRO A 154 3.26 -21.78 19.47
C PRO A 154 2.54 -22.91 18.74
N VAL A 155 2.18 -23.96 19.46
CA VAL A 155 1.49 -25.14 18.89
C VAL A 155 -0.04 -25.02 18.93
N ASP A 156 -0.58 -24.00 19.61
CA ASP A 156 -2.02 -23.77 19.64
C ASP A 156 -2.48 -23.12 18.33
N ASP A 157 -3.66 -23.44 17.85
CA ASP A 157 -4.25 -22.77 16.70
C ASP A 157 -4.54 -21.30 17.03
N PRO A 158 -4.33 -20.37 16.08
CA PRO A 158 -4.69 -18.97 16.27
C PRO A 158 -6.22 -18.82 16.37
N ILE A 159 -6.66 -17.79 17.09
CA ILE A 159 -8.05 -17.33 17.01
C ILE A 159 -8.25 -16.71 15.62
N VAL A 160 -9.32 -17.08 14.92
CA VAL A 160 -9.63 -16.49 13.61
C VAL A 160 -10.80 -15.52 13.77
N TYR A 161 -10.51 -14.23 13.64
CA TYR A 161 -11.54 -13.19 13.61
C TYR A 161 -12.04 -12.98 12.17
N SER A 162 -13.34 -12.74 12.03
CA SER A 162 -13.98 -12.37 10.77
C SER A 162 -15.19 -11.47 11.03
N GLY A 163 -15.71 -10.83 9.99
CA GLY A 163 -16.92 -10.03 10.08
C GLY A 163 -16.89 -9.03 11.25
N ALA A 164 -17.92 -9.06 12.09
CA ALA A 164 -18.08 -8.12 13.19
C ALA A 164 -16.98 -8.18 14.25
N ASP A 165 -16.47 -9.38 14.55
CA ASP A 165 -15.42 -9.55 15.56
C ASP A 165 -14.09 -8.94 15.08
N ALA A 166 -13.72 -9.16 13.81
CA ALA A 166 -12.54 -8.55 13.22
C ALA A 166 -12.64 -7.02 13.18
N VAL A 167 -13.78 -6.49 12.73
CA VAL A 167 -14.02 -5.04 12.72
C VAL A 167 -13.96 -4.45 14.12
N SER A 168 -14.55 -5.10 15.11
CA SER A 168 -14.55 -4.64 16.50
C SER A 168 -13.14 -4.62 17.09
N PHE A 169 -12.33 -5.63 16.80
CA PHE A 169 -10.93 -5.66 17.25
C PHE A 169 -10.11 -4.51 16.62
N ILE A 170 -10.20 -4.37 15.30
CA ILE A 170 -9.50 -3.31 14.56
C ILE A 170 -9.92 -1.92 15.06
N ALA A 171 -11.23 -1.70 15.25
CA ALA A 171 -11.75 -0.43 15.76
C ALA A 171 -11.25 -0.13 17.18
N SER A 172 -11.21 -1.14 18.06
CA SER A 172 -10.68 -0.99 19.44
C SER A 172 -9.21 -0.55 19.44
N ASP A 173 -8.38 -1.13 18.58
CA ASP A 173 -6.99 -0.74 18.42
C ASP A 173 -6.86 0.70 17.90
N LEU A 174 -7.68 1.09 16.92
CA LEU A 174 -7.66 2.44 16.39
C LEU A 174 -8.12 3.49 17.42
N GLU A 175 -9.12 3.18 18.24
CA GLU A 175 -9.52 4.07 19.33
C GLU A 175 -8.41 4.20 20.39
N ALA A 176 -7.68 3.12 20.71
CA ALA A 176 -6.51 3.18 21.59
C ALA A 176 -5.38 4.04 20.97
N ALA A 177 -5.14 3.91 19.67
CA ALA A 177 -4.18 4.74 18.96
C ALA A 177 -4.60 6.22 18.95
N ILE A 178 -5.87 6.54 18.68
CA ILE A 178 -6.43 7.90 18.73
C ILE A 178 -6.25 8.51 20.12
N ALA A 179 -6.42 7.74 21.18
CA ALA A 179 -6.25 8.22 22.55
C ALA A 179 -4.79 8.55 22.89
N GLY A 180 -3.82 7.82 22.33
CA GLY A 180 -2.41 7.90 22.71
C GLY A 180 -1.49 8.64 21.74
N LEU A 181 -1.90 8.87 20.49
CA LEU A 181 -1.09 9.57 19.48
C LEU A 181 -1.34 11.08 19.48
N GLU A 182 -0.34 11.84 19.06
CA GLU A 182 -0.48 13.27 18.81
C GLU A 182 -1.23 13.52 17.49
N ALA A 183 -1.97 14.62 17.42
CA ALA A 183 -2.67 15.02 16.21
C ALA A 183 -1.67 15.44 15.12
N GLY A 184 -1.97 15.06 13.86
CA GLY A 184 -1.36 15.68 12.70
C GLY A 184 -2.05 16.99 12.36
N THR A 185 -1.39 17.83 11.59
CA THR A 185 -1.94 19.07 11.02
C THR A 185 -1.58 19.15 9.55
N ALA A 186 -2.45 19.73 8.74
CA ALA A 186 -2.18 19.91 7.31
C ALA A 186 -0.83 20.62 7.06
N ASN A 187 -0.17 20.29 5.97
CA ASN A 187 1.18 20.72 5.62
C ASN A 187 2.28 20.22 6.59
N GLY A 188 1.98 19.26 7.44
CA GLY A 188 2.95 18.65 8.33
C GLY A 188 3.76 17.55 7.64
N ASP A 189 4.92 17.23 8.22
CA ASP A 189 5.83 16.21 7.74
C ASP A 189 5.70 14.94 8.61
N TYR A 190 4.72 14.08 8.29
CA TYR A 190 4.39 12.91 9.10
C TYR A 190 4.73 11.61 8.40
N ASN A 191 5.91 11.07 8.71
CA ASN A 191 6.36 9.75 8.27
C ASN A 191 6.03 8.62 9.26
N ARG A 192 5.31 8.93 10.32
CA ARG A 192 4.75 8.00 11.30
C ARG A 192 3.27 8.28 11.52
N GLY A 193 2.54 7.24 11.92
CA GLY A 193 1.11 7.38 12.21
C GLY A 193 0.84 8.46 13.26
N THR A 194 -0.17 9.28 12.99
CA THR A 194 -0.69 10.32 13.89
C THR A 194 -2.09 9.95 14.34
N LYS A 195 -2.63 10.67 15.30
CA LYS A 195 -4.06 10.57 15.67
C LYS A 195 -4.95 10.73 14.44
N THR A 196 -4.61 11.67 13.57
CA THR A 196 -5.36 11.95 12.33
C THR A 196 -5.29 10.76 11.36
N ALA A 197 -4.12 10.10 11.23
CA ALA A 197 -4.00 8.87 10.43
C ALA A 197 -4.84 7.71 11.01
N ALA A 198 -4.87 7.58 12.35
CA ALA A 198 -5.72 6.57 13.00
C ALA A 198 -7.21 6.87 12.81
N ARG A 199 -7.65 8.14 12.89
CA ARG A 199 -9.02 8.56 12.56
C ARG A 199 -9.39 8.23 11.12
N TYR A 200 -8.50 8.48 10.18
CA TYR A 200 -8.73 8.18 8.76
C TYR A 200 -8.90 6.68 8.53
N LEU A 201 -8.01 5.85 9.11
CA LEU A 201 -8.14 4.40 8.98
C LEU A 201 -9.43 3.90 9.64
N LEU A 202 -9.81 4.43 10.82
CA LEU A 202 -11.07 4.09 11.47
C LEU A 202 -12.28 4.49 10.61
N ALA A 203 -12.24 5.65 9.97
CA ALA A 203 -13.29 6.07 9.04
C ALA A 203 -13.43 5.09 7.87
N LYS A 204 -12.32 4.61 7.29
CA LYS A 204 -12.34 3.56 6.23
C LYS A 204 -12.93 2.26 6.73
N VAL A 205 -12.55 1.80 7.93
CA VAL A 205 -13.09 0.57 8.54
C VAL A 205 -14.59 0.69 8.76
N MET A 206 -15.07 1.79 9.33
CA MET A 206 -16.48 2.01 9.60
C MET A 206 -17.31 2.18 8.33
N LEU A 207 -16.78 2.87 7.32
CA LEU A 207 -17.43 3.04 6.01
C LEU A 207 -17.68 1.68 5.35
N ASN A 208 -16.72 0.75 5.44
CA ASN A 208 -16.78 -0.56 4.80
C ASN A 208 -17.27 -1.68 5.74
N LYS A 209 -17.63 -1.37 6.99
CA LYS A 209 -18.07 -2.36 7.98
C LYS A 209 -19.17 -3.26 7.45
N HIS A 210 -20.16 -2.69 6.77
CA HIS A 210 -21.28 -3.43 6.21
C HIS A 210 -20.85 -4.46 5.15
N VAL A 211 -19.76 -4.20 4.41
CA VAL A 211 -19.18 -5.15 3.47
C VAL A 211 -18.53 -6.32 4.23
N PHE A 212 -17.69 -6.03 5.21
CA PHE A 212 -17.01 -7.05 6.00
C PHE A 212 -17.98 -7.94 6.81
N THR A 213 -19.11 -7.38 7.25
CA THR A 213 -20.12 -8.09 8.02
C THR A 213 -21.23 -8.69 7.18
N ASN A 214 -21.22 -8.46 5.86
CA ASN A 214 -22.28 -8.86 4.93
C ASN A 214 -23.68 -8.38 5.39
N THR A 215 -23.78 -7.12 5.81
CA THR A 215 -25.00 -6.48 6.27
C THR A 215 -25.34 -5.25 5.42
N SER A 216 -26.44 -4.59 5.71
CA SER A 216 -26.71 -3.25 5.16
C SER A 216 -25.91 -2.19 5.91
N ALA A 217 -25.58 -1.07 5.25
CA ALA A 217 -24.97 0.07 5.89
C ALA A 217 -25.87 0.59 7.04
N ASP A 218 -25.25 0.86 8.18
CA ASP A 218 -25.93 1.36 9.38
C ASP A 218 -25.73 2.87 9.55
N ALA A 219 -26.79 3.58 9.93
CA ALA A 219 -26.75 5.03 10.08
C ALA A 219 -25.80 5.48 11.21
N ALA A 220 -25.63 4.68 12.27
CA ALA A 220 -24.71 5.01 13.36
C ALA A 220 -23.25 4.91 12.89
N ASP A 221 -22.91 3.91 12.08
CA ASP A 221 -21.59 3.75 11.47
C ASP A 221 -21.29 4.92 10.52
N MET A 222 -22.23 5.31 9.68
CA MET A 222 -22.07 6.45 8.76
C MET A 222 -21.94 7.78 9.52
N ASN A 223 -22.66 7.97 10.61
CA ASN A 223 -22.50 9.15 11.48
C ASN A 223 -21.12 9.19 12.15
N ARG A 224 -20.58 8.02 12.53
CA ARG A 224 -19.20 7.92 13.05
C ARG A 224 -18.17 8.31 11.98
N VAL A 225 -18.36 7.87 10.74
CA VAL A 225 -17.50 8.27 9.60
C VAL A 225 -17.52 9.79 9.45
N ILE A 226 -18.71 10.42 9.42
CA ILE A 226 -18.84 11.89 9.32
C ILE A 226 -18.09 12.58 10.46
N SER A 227 -18.32 12.15 11.72
CA SER A 227 -17.63 12.72 12.87
C SER A 227 -16.10 12.63 12.76
N LEU A 228 -15.57 11.48 12.32
CA LEU A 228 -14.13 11.31 12.14
C LEU A 228 -13.56 12.22 11.04
N VAL A 229 -14.29 12.39 9.93
CA VAL A 229 -13.89 13.29 8.84
C VAL A 229 -13.95 14.76 9.29
N ASP A 230 -14.97 15.15 10.08
CA ASP A 230 -15.06 16.50 10.66
C ASP A 230 -13.90 16.78 11.62
N GLU A 231 -13.49 15.78 12.42
CA GLU A 231 -12.31 15.89 13.28
C GLU A 231 -11.02 16.05 12.47
N ILE A 232 -10.85 15.31 11.36
CA ILE A 232 -9.72 15.44 10.42
C ILE A 232 -9.70 16.82 9.79
N SER A 233 -10.86 17.33 9.35
CA SER A 233 -10.99 18.68 8.80
C SER A 233 -10.66 19.77 9.84
N SER A 234 -10.97 19.52 11.11
CA SER A 234 -10.63 20.43 12.22
C SER A 234 -9.13 20.48 12.50
N ASP A 235 -8.36 19.44 12.13
CA ASP A 235 -6.90 19.44 12.15
C ASP A 235 -6.30 20.23 10.96
N GLY A 236 -7.15 20.80 10.08
CA GLY A 236 -6.78 21.68 8.97
C GLY A 236 -6.66 20.96 7.62
N TYR A 237 -6.90 19.65 7.57
CA TYR A 237 -6.83 18.89 6.31
C TYR A 237 -8.02 19.22 5.39
N GLN A 238 -7.74 19.31 4.10
CA GLN A 238 -8.72 19.54 3.03
C GLN A 238 -8.18 18.99 1.72
N LEU A 239 -9.07 18.75 0.76
CA LEU A 239 -8.67 18.31 -0.58
C LEU A 239 -7.77 19.36 -1.24
N GLN A 240 -6.65 18.92 -1.78
CA GLN A 240 -5.72 19.75 -2.53
C GLN A 240 -6.27 20.01 -3.93
N SER A 241 -6.21 21.27 -4.38
CA SER A 241 -6.60 21.59 -5.75
C SER A 241 -5.56 21.06 -6.75
N GLY A 242 -6.05 20.44 -7.81
CA GLY A 242 -5.23 19.78 -8.84
C GLY A 242 -4.76 18.40 -8.40
N TYR A 243 -5.28 17.35 -9.04
CA TYR A 243 -5.02 15.97 -8.66
C TYR A 243 -3.53 15.62 -8.56
N PHE A 244 -2.73 16.04 -9.52
CA PHE A 244 -1.30 15.72 -9.55
C PHE A 244 -0.47 16.52 -8.52
N ASN A 245 -1.02 17.54 -7.91
CA ASN A 245 -0.30 18.34 -6.91
C ASN A 245 -0.01 17.59 -5.61
N ILE A 246 -0.82 16.58 -5.27
CA ILE A 246 -0.59 15.73 -4.09
C ILE A 246 0.61 14.76 -4.26
N PHE A 247 1.11 14.59 -5.49
CA PHE A 247 2.27 13.73 -5.76
C PHE A 247 3.60 14.50 -5.82
N LYS A 248 3.58 15.81 -5.58
CA LYS A 248 4.80 16.62 -5.45
C LYS A 248 5.51 16.33 -4.15
N ALA A 249 6.83 16.52 -4.12
CA ALA A 249 7.63 16.39 -2.92
C ALA A 249 7.41 17.53 -1.88
N SER A 250 6.54 18.49 -2.17
CA SER A 250 6.18 19.60 -1.27
C SER A 250 5.05 19.16 -0.32
N ALA A 251 5.03 19.77 0.87
CA ALA A 251 3.90 19.63 1.77
C ALA A 251 2.60 20.16 1.13
N ASP A 252 1.49 19.51 1.43
CA ASP A 252 0.16 19.83 0.92
C ASP A 252 -0.90 19.74 2.02
N THR A 253 -2.14 20.09 1.69
CA THR A 253 -3.25 20.11 2.66
C THR A 253 -4.01 18.79 2.75
N GLU A 254 -3.69 17.79 1.92
CA GLU A 254 -4.44 16.53 1.81
C GLU A 254 -3.67 15.35 2.42
N THR A 255 -2.35 15.33 2.30
CA THR A 255 -1.52 14.22 2.77
C THR A 255 -1.52 14.13 4.30
N ILE A 256 -2.12 13.08 4.84
CA ILE A 256 -2.23 12.84 6.29
C ILE A 256 -1.00 12.11 6.83
N TRP A 257 -0.47 11.17 6.07
CA TRP A 257 0.66 10.33 6.44
C TRP A 257 1.30 9.75 5.18
N TYR A 258 2.61 9.65 5.18
CA TYR A 258 3.34 9.02 4.10
C TYR A 258 4.39 8.05 4.63
N ILE A 259 4.77 7.11 3.79
CA ILE A 259 5.87 6.18 4.07
C ILE A 259 7.07 6.67 3.29
N PRO A 260 8.20 7.00 3.96
CA PRO A 260 9.41 7.41 3.26
C PRO A 260 9.85 6.31 2.30
N THR A 261 9.95 6.63 1.03
CA THR A 261 10.47 5.70 0.03
C THR A 261 11.94 5.99 -0.20
N ALA A 262 12.78 4.99 -0.02
CA ALA A 262 14.16 5.07 -0.45
C ALA A 262 14.24 4.89 -1.97
N VAL A 263 15.33 5.37 -2.57
CA VAL A 263 15.70 5.02 -3.94
C VAL A 263 15.72 3.48 -4.06
N GLY A 264 14.91 2.94 -4.97
CA GLY A 264 14.73 1.49 -5.11
C GLY A 264 13.30 1.00 -4.85
N ASN A 265 12.39 1.89 -4.46
CA ASN A 265 10.98 1.59 -4.55
C ASN A 265 10.63 1.17 -5.98
N ARG A 266 10.02 0.00 -6.13
CA ARG A 266 9.84 -0.61 -7.44
C ARG A 266 8.61 -0.11 -8.21
N ILE A 267 7.74 0.70 -7.59
CA ILE A 267 6.55 1.24 -8.28
C ILE A 267 6.94 2.10 -9.49
N PHE A 268 8.08 2.79 -9.47
CA PHE A 268 8.56 3.55 -10.63
C PHE A 268 8.80 2.68 -11.87
N ASN A 269 9.02 1.39 -11.73
CA ASN A 269 9.17 0.47 -12.86
C ASN A 269 7.89 0.37 -13.71
N THR A 270 6.76 0.81 -13.18
CA THR A 270 5.50 0.89 -13.91
C THR A 270 5.47 2.02 -14.94
N LEU A 271 6.35 3.02 -14.76
CA LEU A 271 6.44 4.18 -15.62
C LEU A 271 7.00 3.85 -17.00
N HIS A 272 6.77 4.74 -17.94
CA HIS A 272 7.25 4.62 -19.30
C HIS A 272 8.79 4.52 -19.36
N TYR A 273 9.33 3.81 -20.34
CA TYR A 273 10.79 3.65 -20.55
C TYR A 273 11.57 4.97 -20.66
N SER A 274 10.92 6.01 -21.13
CA SER A 274 11.54 7.33 -21.26
C SER A 274 11.52 8.17 -19.99
N SER A 275 10.99 7.66 -18.87
CA SER A 275 11.02 8.34 -17.57
C SER A 275 12.44 8.36 -17.03
N THR A 276 13.12 9.49 -17.18
CA THR A 276 14.53 9.66 -16.78
C THR A 276 14.71 10.35 -15.43
N GLU A 277 13.69 11.01 -14.89
CA GLU A 277 13.72 11.78 -13.63
C GLU A 277 14.04 10.93 -12.41
N ILE A 278 13.74 9.64 -12.48
CA ILE A 278 14.01 8.67 -11.42
C ILE A 278 15.35 7.94 -11.58
N GLY A 279 16.23 8.46 -12.44
CA GLY A 279 17.60 7.95 -12.52
C GLY A 279 17.83 6.68 -13.30
N GLY A 280 16.86 6.23 -14.13
CA GLY A 280 17.07 4.99 -14.87
C GLY A 280 15.98 4.58 -15.86
N GLY A 281 14.97 5.39 -16.07
CA GLY A 281 13.82 5.05 -16.92
C GLY A 281 12.90 4.00 -16.28
N GLY A 282 11.63 4.05 -16.63
CA GLY A 282 10.67 3.04 -16.23
C GLY A 282 10.84 1.74 -17.03
N TRP A 283 10.06 0.73 -16.69
CA TRP A 283 10.04 -0.55 -17.40
C TRP A 283 8.76 -0.76 -18.21
N ASN A 284 7.95 0.28 -18.33
CA ASN A 284 6.70 0.28 -19.09
C ASN A 284 5.84 -0.96 -18.82
N GLY A 285 5.79 -1.39 -17.55
CA GLY A 285 5.14 -2.63 -17.17
C GLY A 285 3.63 -2.54 -17.24
N PHE A 286 3.06 -1.41 -16.84
CA PHE A 286 1.64 -1.25 -16.58
C PHE A 286 0.95 -0.55 -17.74
N SER A 287 -0.22 -1.08 -18.08
CA SER A 287 -1.17 -0.49 -19.01
C SER A 287 -2.55 -0.50 -18.37
N THR A 288 -3.43 0.39 -18.77
CA THR A 288 -4.84 0.33 -18.44
C THR A 288 -5.65 -0.30 -19.58
N LEU A 289 -6.86 -0.74 -19.28
CA LEU A 289 -7.81 -1.17 -20.31
C LEU A 289 -8.53 0.03 -20.92
N ALA A 290 -8.92 -0.09 -22.20
CA ALA A 290 -9.68 0.95 -22.89
C ALA A 290 -11.00 1.25 -22.18
N ASP A 291 -11.69 0.22 -21.75
CA ASP A 291 -12.98 0.35 -21.05
C ASP A 291 -12.84 1.13 -19.73
N TYR A 292 -11.74 0.92 -18.98
CA TYR A 292 -11.45 1.71 -17.78
C TYR A 292 -11.10 3.16 -18.12
N TYR A 293 -10.29 3.37 -19.15
CA TYR A 293 -9.92 4.70 -19.62
C TYR A 293 -11.13 5.53 -20.04
N ASP A 294 -12.14 4.90 -20.65
CA ASP A 294 -13.36 5.55 -21.08
C ASP A 294 -14.34 5.92 -19.94
N LEU A 295 -14.08 5.45 -18.70
CA LEU A 295 -14.86 5.86 -17.51
C LEU A 295 -14.53 7.28 -17.02
N PHE A 296 -13.39 7.83 -17.39
CA PHE A 296 -13.02 9.19 -17.03
C PHE A 296 -13.80 10.20 -17.87
N GLU A 297 -14.13 11.36 -17.29
CA GLU A 297 -14.85 12.42 -18.01
C GLU A 297 -14.04 13.00 -19.16
N GLY A 298 -14.73 13.34 -20.24
CA GLY A 298 -14.16 14.00 -21.40
C GLY A 298 -13.88 13.05 -22.57
N ASP A 299 -13.60 13.65 -23.73
CA ASP A 299 -13.25 12.92 -24.95
C ASP A 299 -11.79 12.42 -24.87
N ALA A 300 -11.61 11.11 -24.98
CA ALA A 300 -10.30 10.47 -24.97
C ALA A 300 -9.31 11.00 -26.00
N ASN A 301 -9.80 11.58 -27.09
CA ASN A 301 -9.00 12.12 -28.20
C ASN A 301 -8.76 13.63 -28.11
N ASN A 302 -9.29 14.29 -27.07
CA ASN A 302 -9.09 15.71 -26.86
C ASN A 302 -7.99 15.97 -25.81
N ASN A 303 -7.33 17.11 -25.97
CA ASN A 303 -6.39 17.58 -24.97
C ASN A 303 -7.13 17.91 -23.67
N ARG A 304 -6.49 17.61 -22.54
CA ARG A 304 -6.95 17.99 -21.20
C ARG A 304 -6.76 19.49 -20.93
N LEU A 305 -5.69 20.06 -21.50
CA LEU A 305 -5.33 21.47 -21.35
C LEU A 305 -5.40 22.17 -22.71
N ASP A 306 -5.75 23.45 -22.72
CA ASP A 306 -5.63 24.31 -23.90
C ASP A 306 -4.16 24.70 -24.16
N ALA A 307 -3.93 25.49 -25.22
CA ALA A 307 -2.58 25.93 -25.59
C ALA A 307 -1.91 26.84 -24.54
N ASP A 308 -2.69 27.42 -23.65
CA ASP A 308 -2.20 28.30 -22.58
C ASP A 308 -2.04 27.54 -21.24
N GLY A 309 -2.29 26.20 -21.24
CA GLY A 309 -2.17 25.36 -20.06
C GLY A 309 -3.38 25.37 -19.13
N ASN A 310 -4.52 25.94 -19.54
CA ASN A 310 -5.73 25.95 -18.71
C ASN A 310 -6.55 24.63 -18.94
N PRO A 311 -7.20 24.11 -17.88
CA PRO A 311 -8.10 22.97 -18.03
C PRO A 311 -9.23 23.27 -19.03
N ILE A 312 -9.49 22.31 -19.91
CA ILE A 312 -10.65 22.34 -20.81
C ILE A 312 -11.85 21.74 -20.07
N ASP A 313 -12.98 22.45 -20.08
CA ASP A 313 -14.21 21.99 -19.45
C ASP A 313 -14.60 20.57 -19.95
N GLY A 314 -14.98 19.72 -19.00
CA GLY A 314 -15.39 18.35 -19.29
C GLY A 314 -14.27 17.37 -19.58
N GLN A 315 -12.99 17.78 -19.38
CA GLN A 315 -11.84 16.89 -19.46
C GLN A 315 -11.31 16.57 -18.06
N GLU A 316 -11.34 15.31 -17.69
CA GLU A 316 -10.85 14.90 -16.37
C GLU A 316 -9.33 14.90 -16.31
N GLU A 317 -8.78 15.62 -15.32
CA GLU A 317 -7.34 15.76 -15.13
C GLU A 317 -6.63 14.42 -14.96
N ARG A 318 -7.19 13.49 -14.18
CA ARG A 318 -6.57 12.20 -13.83
C ARG A 318 -6.36 11.28 -15.03
N ARG A 319 -7.20 11.37 -16.04
CA ARG A 319 -7.05 10.57 -17.25
C ARG A 319 -5.75 10.92 -18.00
N GLY A 320 -5.28 12.14 -17.90
CA GLY A 320 -4.23 12.67 -18.75
C GLY A 320 -4.77 12.93 -20.15
N GLY A 321 -4.66 11.98 -21.03
CA GLY A 321 -5.23 12.06 -22.37
C GLY A 321 -4.24 12.58 -23.41
N VAL A 322 -4.76 13.13 -24.50
CA VAL A 322 -3.95 13.66 -25.60
C VAL A 322 -3.23 14.93 -25.14
N PRO A 323 -1.90 15.00 -25.28
CA PRO A 323 -1.14 16.17 -24.87
C PRO A 323 -1.55 17.43 -25.64
N PRO A 324 -1.33 18.63 -25.08
CA PRO A 324 -1.51 19.89 -25.81
C PRO A 324 -0.72 19.94 -27.11
N ALA A 325 -1.07 20.87 -28.01
CA ALA A 325 -0.34 21.05 -29.27
C ALA A 325 1.16 21.28 -28.99
N GLY A 326 2.01 20.48 -29.65
CA GLY A 326 3.45 20.50 -29.44
C GLY A 326 3.99 19.46 -28.46
N ILE A 327 3.11 18.73 -27.77
CA ILE A 327 3.49 17.59 -26.93
C ILE A 327 3.22 16.29 -27.70
N SER A 328 4.18 15.36 -27.67
CA SER A 328 4.06 14.07 -28.34
C SER A 328 3.15 13.11 -27.56
N ASN A 329 2.36 12.33 -28.28
CA ASN A 329 1.69 11.15 -27.74
C ASN A 329 2.40 9.84 -28.12
N GLY A 330 3.65 9.95 -28.58
CA GLY A 330 4.51 8.81 -28.87
C GLY A 330 4.27 8.18 -30.25
N SER A 331 4.96 8.67 -31.26
CA SER A 331 5.02 8.06 -32.58
C SER A 331 6.45 8.02 -33.09
N SER A 332 6.71 7.27 -34.16
CA SER A 332 8.04 7.22 -34.77
C SER A 332 8.50 8.56 -35.39
N SER A 333 7.53 9.41 -35.76
CA SER A 333 7.79 10.76 -36.29
C SER A 333 7.80 11.85 -35.22
N ASP A 334 7.28 11.53 -34.02
CA ASP A 334 7.16 12.43 -32.89
C ASP A 334 7.40 11.62 -31.60
N PRO A 335 8.66 11.27 -31.32
CA PRO A 335 9.00 10.41 -30.19
C PRO A 335 8.79 11.12 -28.85
N LEU A 336 8.52 10.34 -27.79
CA LEU A 336 8.40 10.86 -26.43
C LEU A 336 9.74 11.41 -25.93
N ILE A 337 9.70 12.57 -25.32
CA ILE A 337 10.82 13.19 -24.63
C ILE A 337 10.36 13.51 -23.20
N ASN A 338 11.05 12.96 -22.22
CA ASN A 338 10.87 13.33 -20.82
C ASN A 338 11.83 14.44 -20.45
N GLY A 339 11.38 15.36 -19.63
CA GLY A 339 12.19 16.40 -19.06
C GLY A 339 11.46 17.15 -17.96
N ASP A 340 12.21 17.51 -16.95
CA ASP A 340 11.82 18.45 -15.91
C ASP A 340 12.65 19.70 -16.20
N ASP A 341 12.09 20.67 -16.90
CA ASP A 341 12.84 21.83 -17.42
C ASP A 341 12.98 22.95 -16.40
N ASN A 342 12.24 22.91 -15.31
CA ASN A 342 12.33 23.88 -14.22
C ASN A 342 12.87 23.30 -12.90
N GLY A 343 13.09 22.01 -12.82
CA GLY A 343 13.69 21.33 -11.66
C GLY A 343 12.76 21.20 -10.46
N ASP A 344 11.46 21.25 -10.65
CA ASP A 344 10.48 21.14 -9.56
C ASP A 344 10.02 19.70 -9.25
N GLY A 345 10.56 18.73 -9.99
CA GLY A 345 10.23 17.32 -9.88
C GLY A 345 9.01 16.90 -10.70
N TYR A 346 8.55 17.76 -11.60
CA TYR A 346 7.47 17.47 -12.55
C TYR A 346 8.00 17.36 -13.98
N ILE A 347 7.36 16.50 -14.77
CA ILE A 347 7.69 16.33 -16.20
C ILE A 347 6.93 17.39 -17.01
N ASP A 348 7.15 18.66 -16.75
CA ASP A 348 6.45 19.76 -17.41
C ASP A 348 7.19 20.30 -18.65
N GLY A 349 8.49 20.07 -18.77
CA GLY A 349 9.27 20.30 -19.97
C GLY A 349 9.27 19.14 -20.98
N SER A 350 8.56 18.05 -20.67
CA SER A 350 8.48 16.89 -21.55
C SER A 350 7.39 17.04 -22.60
N ASN A 351 7.47 16.21 -23.64
CA ASN A 351 6.41 16.09 -24.63
C ASN A 351 5.44 14.92 -24.33
N VAL A 352 5.39 14.42 -23.10
CA VAL A 352 4.57 13.25 -22.72
C VAL A 352 3.32 13.58 -21.92
N GLY A 353 3.26 14.70 -21.23
CA GLY A 353 2.13 15.02 -20.35
C GLY A 353 1.98 14.03 -19.18
N ASN A 354 1.01 14.28 -18.32
CA ASN A 354 0.67 13.45 -17.16
C ASN A 354 -0.46 12.46 -17.48
N GLY A 355 -0.54 11.36 -16.73
CA GLY A 355 -1.61 10.38 -16.87
C GLY A 355 -1.31 9.30 -17.90
N PHE A 356 -2.34 8.78 -18.52
CA PHE A 356 -2.22 7.68 -19.48
C PHE A 356 -1.72 8.16 -20.84
N LEU A 357 -0.83 7.38 -21.46
CA LEU A 357 -0.35 7.60 -22.82
C LEU A 357 -1.07 6.62 -23.76
N ILE A 358 -1.65 7.13 -24.85
CA ILE A 358 -2.48 6.36 -25.78
C ILE A 358 -1.63 5.75 -26.90
N GLY A 359 -1.93 4.51 -27.25
CA GLY A 359 -1.39 3.81 -28.42
C GLY A 359 0.03 3.28 -28.28
N GLN A 360 0.67 3.01 -29.41
CA GLN A 360 2.04 2.50 -29.46
C GLN A 360 3.00 3.57 -28.98
N GLN A 361 3.76 3.26 -27.95
CA GLN A 361 4.79 4.14 -27.39
C GLN A 361 6.14 3.94 -28.10
N TYR A 362 6.99 4.95 -28.05
CA TYR A 362 8.30 4.96 -28.72
C TYR A 362 9.37 5.54 -27.79
N THR A 363 10.61 5.08 -27.96
CA THR A 363 11.77 5.72 -27.35
C THR A 363 11.98 7.12 -27.93
N PRO A 364 12.81 7.99 -27.29
CA PRO A 364 13.20 9.28 -27.85
C PRO A 364 13.84 9.19 -29.26
N ASN A 365 14.38 8.02 -29.63
CA ASN A 365 14.96 7.75 -30.94
C ASN A 365 13.96 7.22 -31.97
N GLY A 366 12.67 7.10 -31.61
CA GLY A 366 11.61 6.61 -32.49
C GLY A 366 11.55 5.09 -32.65
N THR A 367 12.17 4.33 -31.76
CA THR A 367 12.04 2.86 -31.73
C THR A 367 10.77 2.46 -31.00
N PRO A 368 9.91 1.59 -31.58
CA PRO A 368 8.73 1.09 -30.87
C PRO A 368 9.12 0.38 -29.55
N LEU A 369 8.33 0.63 -28.52
CA LEU A 369 8.46 0.03 -27.19
C LEU A 369 7.57 -1.18 -27.03
#